data_26d5e8cfc4d70193f0038750ad6c8f91
#
_entry.id   26d5e8cfc4d70193f0038750ad6c8f91
#
_cell.length_a   1.000
_cell.length_b   1.000
_cell.length_c   1.000
_cell.angle_alpha   90.00
_cell.angle_beta   90.00
_cell.angle_gamma   90.00
#
_symmetry.space_group_name_H-M   'P 1'
#
loop_
_entity.id
_entity.type
_entity.pdbx_description
1 polymer ?
#
loop_
_entity_poly.entity_id
_entity_poly.type
_entity_poly.pdbx_seq_one_letter_code
_entity_poly.pdbx_strand_id
1 'polypeptide(L)'
;MKATRKPAAKADQTALIIDQATYNALMTPTPRVPLAPETPHASESAAESAADFAADSGNKAGELGMAAPVWIDRLRQWATELGFAALGVSDVDLSEAGPGLDQWLAQGCHGEMEYMARHREARTEPARLVPGTIRAVMVAVDYAPDDPAWLDRAWSTLADHERAYVSRYALGRDYHKLVRARLANLATRLQDEIGAFGWRAFCDSAPVMEVELARRAGLGWRGKHTLLLARNGGSMRFIGTLYTDLPLPLDAPVDEHCGRCTACMTACPTQAIVAPYRLDARRCIAYLTIELKGAIPLEFREAIGNRIYGCDDCQLACPWNKYAALASLPDFAARQRLDEVTLVELFAWSQAQFESRFEGSAIRRIGHERWLRNIAVALGNAPSSDEVIAALRSREHDASPMVAEHVAWALARHGHTMRHERKA
;
A
#
# COMPACT_ATOMS: atom_id res chain seq x y z
N MET A 1 -21.13 -50.72 -32.56
CA MET A 1 -21.81 -50.41 -31.31
C MET A 1 -21.37 -49.01 -30.89
N LYS A 2 -22.24 -47.99 -31.07
CA LYS A 2 -21.99 -46.58 -30.71
C LYS A 2 -22.57 -46.37 -29.32
N ALA A 3 -21.71 -46.03 -28.35
CA ALA A 3 -22.13 -45.64 -26.99
C ALA A 3 -22.49 -44.15 -26.96
N THR A 4 -23.75 -43.86 -26.72
CA THR A 4 -24.32 -42.54 -26.54
C THR A 4 -24.02 -42.03 -25.13
N ARG A 5 -23.26 -40.92 -25.00
CA ARG A 5 -23.10 -40.20 -23.74
C ARG A 5 -24.35 -39.33 -23.48
N LYS A 6 -24.95 -39.51 -22.31
CA LYS A 6 -25.99 -38.63 -21.76
C LYS A 6 -25.36 -37.30 -21.33
N PRO A 7 -26.04 -36.16 -21.53
CA PRO A 7 -25.58 -34.88 -21.01
C PRO A 7 -25.83 -34.78 -19.49
N ALA A 8 -24.84 -34.23 -18.78
CA ALA A 8 -24.93 -33.92 -17.36
C ALA A 8 -25.94 -32.77 -17.11
N ALA A 9 -26.73 -32.91 -16.07
CA ALA A 9 -27.72 -31.94 -15.63
C ALA A 9 -27.02 -30.66 -15.15
N LYS A 10 -27.50 -29.49 -15.63
CA LYS A 10 -27.12 -28.17 -15.12
C LYS A 10 -27.67 -28.03 -13.68
N ALA A 11 -26.79 -27.81 -12.73
CA ALA A 11 -27.17 -27.39 -11.39
C ALA A 11 -27.79 -25.98 -11.46
N ASP A 12 -28.95 -25.85 -10.85
CA ASP A 12 -29.72 -24.61 -10.75
C ASP A 12 -29.03 -23.67 -9.76
N GLN A 13 -28.45 -22.60 -10.28
CA GLN A 13 -27.82 -21.51 -9.48
C GLN A 13 -28.92 -20.50 -9.12
N THR A 14 -29.77 -20.83 -8.17
CA THR A 14 -30.60 -19.86 -7.50
C THR A 14 -29.83 -19.29 -6.32
N ALA A 15 -28.95 -18.30 -6.58
CA ALA A 15 -28.35 -17.48 -5.54
C ALA A 15 -29.46 -16.72 -4.83
N LEU A 16 -29.59 -16.93 -3.52
CA LEU A 16 -30.40 -16.09 -2.63
C LEU A 16 -29.78 -14.69 -2.59
N ILE A 17 -30.24 -13.82 -3.47
CA ILE A 17 -29.97 -12.39 -3.44
C ILE A 17 -30.81 -11.83 -2.30
N ILE A 18 -30.19 -11.36 -1.22
CA ILE A 18 -30.82 -10.44 -0.27
C ILE A 18 -31.21 -9.23 -1.10
N ASP A 19 -32.50 -8.92 -1.22
CA ASP A 19 -32.95 -7.83 -2.06
C ASP A 19 -32.49 -6.47 -1.50
N GLN A 20 -32.35 -5.49 -2.39
CA GLN A 20 -31.88 -4.14 -2.08
C GLN A 20 -32.76 -3.45 -1.02
N ALA A 21 -34.05 -3.85 -0.88
CA ALA A 21 -34.95 -3.30 0.10
C ALA A 21 -34.62 -3.79 1.52
N THR A 22 -34.24 -5.04 1.68
CA THR A 22 -33.81 -5.62 2.96
C THR A 22 -32.48 -5.03 3.40
N TYR A 23 -31.55 -4.76 2.47
CA TYR A 23 -30.30 -4.06 2.73
C TYR A 23 -30.54 -2.61 3.18
N ASN A 24 -31.42 -1.89 2.50
CA ASN A 24 -31.74 -0.49 2.83
C ASN A 24 -32.48 -0.35 4.16
N ALA A 25 -33.27 -1.34 4.58
CA ALA A 25 -33.96 -1.35 5.88
C ALA A 25 -33.00 -1.54 7.07
N LEU A 26 -31.87 -2.23 6.86
CA LEU A 26 -30.80 -2.42 7.85
C LEU A 26 -29.87 -1.20 7.96
N MET A 27 -29.87 -0.32 6.96
CA MET A 27 -28.99 0.85 6.85
C MET A 27 -29.67 2.20 7.13
N THR A 28 -30.83 2.23 7.79
CA THR A 28 -31.42 3.50 8.26
C THR A 28 -30.51 4.15 9.31
N PRO A 29 -30.06 5.38 9.10
CA PRO A 29 -29.14 6.02 10.05
C PRO A 29 -29.87 6.34 11.35
N THR A 30 -29.40 5.77 12.45
CA THR A 30 -29.73 6.23 13.79
C THR A 30 -29.27 7.68 13.98
N PRO A 31 -30.03 8.54 14.71
CA PRO A 31 -29.69 9.95 14.89
C PRO A 31 -28.30 10.07 15.54
N ARG A 32 -27.44 10.92 14.97
CA ARG A 32 -26.09 11.21 15.45
C ARG A 32 -26.15 11.79 16.87
N VAL A 33 -25.57 11.09 17.81
CA VAL A 33 -25.13 11.66 19.08
C VAL A 33 -23.90 12.52 18.78
N PRO A 34 -23.77 13.76 19.27
CA PRO A 34 -22.60 14.58 19.04
C PRO A 34 -21.38 13.92 19.69
N LEU A 35 -20.39 13.58 18.88
CA LEU A 35 -19.09 13.12 19.34
C LEU A 35 -18.36 14.29 19.99
N ALA A 36 -17.77 14.03 21.16
CA ALA A 36 -16.81 14.92 21.79
C ALA A 36 -15.62 15.17 20.84
N PRO A 37 -14.94 16.33 20.92
CA PRO A 37 -13.87 16.67 19.99
C PRO A 37 -12.74 15.65 20.11
N GLU A 38 -12.44 14.98 18.98
CA GLU A 38 -11.30 14.09 18.85
C GLU A 38 -10.01 14.91 19.04
N THR A 39 -9.19 14.48 19.99
CA THR A 39 -7.81 14.97 20.13
C THR A 39 -7.02 14.59 18.87
N PRO A 40 -6.24 15.49 18.28
CA PRO A 40 -5.51 15.22 17.05
C PRO A 40 -4.27 14.35 17.33
N HIS A 41 -4.42 13.04 17.23
CA HIS A 41 -3.28 12.12 17.14
C HIS A 41 -2.89 11.99 15.67
N ALA A 42 -1.95 12.81 15.20
CA ALA A 42 -1.11 12.57 14.02
C ALA A 42 -0.40 13.84 13.48
N SER A 43 -0.34 14.95 14.22
CA SER A 43 0.28 16.17 13.73
C SER A 43 1.60 16.59 14.43
N GLU A 44 2.03 15.89 15.48
CA GLU A 44 3.22 16.32 16.22
C GLU A 44 4.56 15.95 15.53
N SER A 45 4.62 14.95 14.65
CA SER A 45 5.88 14.64 13.96
C SER A 45 6.21 15.55 12.77
N ALA A 46 5.28 16.38 12.32
CA ALA A 46 5.47 17.29 11.20
C ALA A 46 5.97 18.68 11.63
N ALA A 47 5.79 19.04 12.89
CA ALA A 47 6.16 20.37 13.38
C ALA A 47 7.61 20.47 13.88
N GLU A 48 8.20 19.38 14.35
CA GLU A 48 9.57 19.43 14.91
C GLU A 48 10.69 19.57 13.88
N SER A 49 10.47 19.27 12.58
CA SER A 49 11.51 19.42 11.56
C SER A 49 11.41 20.71 10.73
N ALA A 50 10.47 21.60 11.02
CA ALA A 50 10.34 22.88 10.32
C ALA A 50 11.35 23.95 10.81
N ALA A 51 11.99 23.73 11.94
CA ALA A 51 12.91 24.68 12.54
C ALA A 51 14.30 24.74 11.85
N ASP A 52 14.68 23.68 11.13
CA ASP A 52 16.03 23.58 10.54
C ASP A 52 16.14 24.17 9.12
N PHE A 53 15.06 24.63 8.52
CA PHE A 53 15.05 25.15 7.14
C PHE A 53 15.24 26.68 7.04
N ALA A 54 15.28 27.38 8.15
CA ALA A 54 15.31 28.85 8.18
C ALA A 54 16.67 29.40 8.66
N ALA A 55 17.75 29.11 7.94
CA ALA A 55 18.98 29.89 8.10
C ALA A 55 19.79 29.93 6.80
N ASP A 56 19.84 31.12 6.24
CA ASP A 56 20.87 31.59 5.30
C ASP A 56 20.87 30.95 3.89
N SER A 57 19.94 31.39 3.05
CA SER A 57 20.00 31.20 1.58
C SER A 57 20.99 32.18 0.91
N GLY A 58 22.20 32.27 1.43
CA GLY A 58 23.32 32.88 0.75
C GLY A 58 23.83 31.92 -0.34
N ASN A 59 23.96 32.45 -1.55
CA ASN A 59 24.45 31.81 -2.76
C ASN A 59 25.82 31.11 -2.52
N LYS A 60 25.80 29.86 -1.97
CA LYS A 60 26.99 29.03 -1.71
C LYS A 60 27.37 28.09 -2.87
N ALA A 61 26.63 28.10 -3.97
CA ALA A 61 26.91 27.26 -5.14
C ALA A 61 28.26 27.59 -5.84
N GLY A 62 28.86 28.76 -5.55
CA GLY A 62 30.12 29.21 -6.17
C GLY A 62 31.40 28.85 -5.41
N GLU A 63 31.32 28.38 -4.17
CA GLU A 63 32.52 28.17 -3.30
C GLU A 63 32.89 26.68 -3.14
N LEU A 64 32.09 25.73 -3.65
CA LEU A 64 32.41 24.33 -3.57
C LEU A 64 33.46 23.98 -4.63
N GLY A 65 34.73 23.98 -4.24
CA GLY A 65 35.89 23.71 -5.11
C GLY A 65 36.03 22.29 -5.69
N MET A 66 34.96 21.48 -5.67
CA MET A 66 34.87 20.17 -6.32
C MET A 66 33.77 20.16 -7.37
N ALA A 67 34.07 19.60 -8.55
CA ALA A 67 33.10 19.52 -9.65
C ALA A 67 31.85 18.69 -9.25
N ALA A 68 30.65 19.21 -9.55
CA ALA A 68 29.36 18.58 -9.29
C ALA A 68 29.27 17.07 -9.63
N PRO A 69 29.95 16.52 -10.67
CA PRO A 69 29.99 15.11 -10.95
C PRO A 69 30.57 14.23 -9.83
N VAL A 70 31.52 14.72 -9.07
CA VAL A 70 32.19 13.95 -8.00
C VAL A 70 31.23 13.71 -6.82
N TRP A 71 30.37 14.67 -6.50
CA TRP A 71 29.40 14.55 -5.41
C TRP A 71 28.33 13.52 -5.68
N ILE A 72 27.84 13.44 -6.91
CA ILE A 72 26.75 12.50 -7.24
C ILE A 72 27.25 11.05 -7.17
N ASP A 73 28.49 10.79 -7.55
CA ASP A 73 29.07 9.45 -7.47
C ASP A 73 29.29 9.02 -6.00
N ARG A 74 29.75 9.94 -5.15
CA ARG A 74 29.85 9.69 -3.70
C ARG A 74 28.48 9.47 -3.08
N LEU A 75 27.50 10.27 -3.45
CA LEU A 75 26.13 10.14 -2.96
C LEU A 75 25.54 8.76 -3.32
N ARG A 76 25.78 8.28 -4.55
CA ARG A 76 25.41 6.93 -4.99
C ARG A 76 26.12 5.83 -4.22
N GLN A 77 27.41 6.00 -3.96
CA GLN A 77 28.18 5.06 -3.14
C GLN A 77 27.59 4.97 -1.72
N TRP A 78 27.40 6.11 -1.05
CA TRP A 78 26.81 6.13 0.30
C TRP A 78 25.39 5.58 0.33
N ALA A 79 24.60 5.84 -0.70
CA ALA A 79 23.27 5.25 -0.82
C ALA A 79 23.35 3.71 -0.85
N THR A 80 24.30 3.14 -1.62
CA THR A 80 24.54 1.68 -1.67
C THR A 80 24.96 1.14 -0.29
N GLU A 81 25.88 1.81 0.40
CA GLU A 81 26.30 1.44 1.76
C GLU A 81 25.16 1.48 2.77
N LEU A 82 24.20 2.38 2.57
CA LEU A 82 22.98 2.50 3.38
C LEU A 82 21.88 1.50 2.96
N GLY A 83 22.16 0.61 1.98
CA GLY A 83 21.25 -0.43 1.52
C GLY A 83 20.16 0.04 0.55
N PHE A 84 20.35 1.21 -0.08
CA PHE A 84 19.53 1.63 -1.21
C PHE A 84 19.97 0.90 -2.50
N ALA A 85 18.99 0.38 -3.23
CA ALA A 85 19.22 -0.35 -4.48
C ALA A 85 19.47 0.60 -5.68
N ALA A 86 18.99 1.82 -5.59
CA ALA A 86 19.19 2.85 -6.62
C ALA A 86 19.07 4.25 -6.01
N LEU A 87 19.76 5.21 -6.64
CA LEU A 87 19.63 6.65 -6.37
C LEU A 87 19.64 7.40 -7.71
N GLY A 88 18.77 8.39 -7.82
CA GLY A 88 18.76 9.34 -8.92
C GLY A 88 18.24 10.69 -8.49
N VAL A 89 18.47 11.71 -9.30
CA VAL A 89 18.11 13.10 -9.03
C VAL A 89 17.17 13.62 -10.11
N SER A 90 16.03 14.18 -9.71
CA SER A 90 15.13 14.90 -10.61
C SER A 90 15.03 16.37 -10.28
N ASP A 91 14.57 17.17 -11.24
CA ASP A 91 13.96 18.45 -10.94
C ASP A 91 12.64 18.25 -10.18
N VAL A 92 12.00 19.34 -9.81
CA VAL A 92 10.74 19.37 -9.06
C VAL A 92 9.58 19.96 -9.85
N ASP A 93 9.71 20.08 -11.17
CA ASP A 93 8.62 20.50 -12.04
C ASP A 93 7.65 19.35 -12.28
N LEU A 94 6.50 19.40 -11.64
CA LEU A 94 5.42 18.43 -11.75
C LEU A 94 4.21 18.99 -12.49
N SER A 95 4.37 20.05 -13.28
CA SER A 95 3.30 20.71 -14.05
C SER A 95 2.56 19.74 -14.96
N GLU A 96 3.26 18.79 -15.60
CA GLU A 96 2.66 17.78 -16.47
C GLU A 96 1.84 16.71 -15.72
N ALA A 97 2.18 16.44 -14.46
CA ALA A 97 1.51 15.43 -13.64
C ALA A 97 0.23 15.95 -12.98
N GLY A 98 0.15 17.27 -12.74
CA GLY A 98 -0.98 17.94 -12.09
C GLY A 98 -2.33 17.63 -12.72
N PRO A 99 -2.53 17.82 -14.05
CA PRO A 99 -3.81 17.56 -14.71
C PRO A 99 -4.32 16.13 -14.55
N GLY A 100 -3.42 15.13 -14.56
CA GLY A 100 -3.79 13.73 -14.34
C GLY A 100 -4.30 13.47 -12.92
N LEU A 101 -3.68 14.09 -11.91
CA LEU A 101 -4.13 14.05 -10.51
C LEU A 101 -5.49 14.74 -10.37
N ASP A 102 -5.69 15.92 -10.98
CA ASP A 102 -6.95 16.66 -10.92
C ASP A 102 -8.10 15.85 -11.54
N GLN A 103 -7.89 15.23 -12.69
CA GLN A 103 -8.88 14.37 -13.32
C GLN A 103 -9.23 13.17 -12.43
N TRP A 104 -8.25 12.54 -11.79
CA TRP A 104 -8.45 11.40 -10.90
C TRP A 104 -9.25 11.79 -9.64
N LEU A 105 -8.95 12.96 -9.06
CA LEU A 105 -9.69 13.54 -7.93
C LEU A 105 -11.12 13.91 -8.32
N ALA A 106 -11.31 14.59 -9.46
CA ALA A 106 -12.64 14.99 -9.94
C ALA A 106 -13.58 13.81 -10.20
N GLN A 107 -13.03 12.64 -10.52
CA GLN A 107 -13.80 11.39 -10.69
C GLN A 107 -14.06 10.64 -9.38
N GLY A 108 -13.58 11.16 -8.24
CA GLY A 108 -13.71 10.52 -6.94
C GLY A 108 -12.96 9.19 -6.82
N CYS A 109 -11.97 8.95 -7.72
CA CYS A 109 -11.22 7.69 -7.73
C CYS A 109 -10.37 7.47 -6.47
N HIS A 110 -10.16 8.49 -5.64
CA HIS A 110 -9.45 8.43 -4.37
C HIS A 110 -10.29 7.85 -3.22
N GLY A 111 -11.61 7.69 -3.39
CA GLY A 111 -12.47 7.17 -2.33
C GLY A 111 -12.42 8.04 -1.06
N GLU A 112 -12.23 7.40 0.11
CA GLU A 112 -12.14 8.09 1.41
C GLU A 112 -10.75 8.70 1.72
N MET A 113 -9.80 8.65 0.76
CA MET A 113 -8.47 9.23 0.94
C MET A 113 -8.49 10.76 0.74
N GLU A 114 -9.25 11.48 1.57
CA GLU A 114 -9.42 12.94 1.50
C GLU A 114 -8.09 13.72 1.55
N TYR A 115 -7.05 13.13 2.16
CA TYR A 115 -5.72 13.71 2.18
C TYR A 115 -5.11 13.86 0.76
N MET A 116 -5.59 13.12 -0.23
CA MET A 116 -5.16 13.28 -1.62
C MET A 116 -5.62 14.61 -2.20
N ALA A 117 -6.88 14.99 -1.96
CA ALA A 117 -7.46 16.26 -2.40
C ALA A 117 -6.95 17.42 -1.54
N ARG A 118 -6.93 17.26 -0.20
CA ARG A 118 -6.54 18.30 0.75
C ARG A 118 -5.15 18.88 0.50
N HIS A 119 -4.21 18.04 0.09
CA HIS A 119 -2.82 18.42 -0.13
C HIS A 119 -2.43 18.41 -1.62
N ARG A 120 -3.39 18.66 -2.51
CA ARG A 120 -3.16 18.65 -3.98
C ARG A 120 -2.05 19.58 -4.41
N GLU A 121 -2.06 20.83 -3.93
CA GLU A 121 -1.05 21.82 -4.30
C GLU A 121 0.35 21.44 -3.82
N ALA A 122 0.48 21.00 -2.57
CA ALA A 122 1.76 20.53 -2.05
C ALA A 122 2.33 19.31 -2.81
N ARG A 123 1.45 18.49 -3.43
CA ARG A 123 1.87 17.36 -4.28
C ARG A 123 2.46 17.80 -5.60
N THR A 124 1.94 18.85 -6.20
CA THR A 124 2.35 19.33 -7.53
C THR A 124 3.36 20.48 -7.48
N GLU A 125 3.52 21.11 -6.31
CA GLU A 125 4.40 22.22 -6.07
C GLU A 125 5.30 21.95 -4.85
N PRO A 126 6.37 21.15 -5.00
CA PRO A 126 7.23 20.74 -3.88
C PRO A 126 7.73 21.85 -2.99
N ALA A 127 7.99 23.04 -3.55
CA ALA A 127 8.40 24.22 -2.77
C ALA A 127 7.33 24.74 -1.79
N ARG A 128 6.04 24.40 -1.99
CA ARG A 128 4.99 24.66 -0.98
C ARG A 128 5.09 23.75 0.23
N LEU A 129 5.59 22.51 0.02
CA LEU A 129 5.80 21.57 1.11
C LEU A 129 7.11 21.86 1.85
N VAL A 130 8.17 22.19 1.10
CA VAL A 130 9.50 22.54 1.61
C VAL A 130 10.03 23.73 0.83
N PRO A 131 9.97 24.95 1.39
CA PRO A 131 10.47 26.15 0.74
C PRO A 131 11.95 26.01 0.32
N GLY A 132 12.29 26.55 -0.83
CA GLY A 132 13.66 26.49 -1.37
C GLY A 132 14.01 25.19 -2.08
N THR A 133 13.12 24.20 -2.13
CA THR A 133 13.37 22.95 -2.87
C THR A 133 13.54 23.18 -4.36
N ILE A 134 14.68 22.75 -4.90
CA ILE A 134 14.99 22.81 -6.34
C ILE A 134 15.30 21.43 -6.95
N ARG A 135 15.59 20.43 -6.11
CA ARG A 135 15.88 19.04 -6.52
C ARG A 135 15.17 18.03 -5.63
N ALA A 136 14.91 16.87 -6.19
CA ALA A 136 14.49 15.69 -5.46
C ALA A 136 15.52 14.56 -5.68
N VAL A 137 16.21 14.15 -4.62
CA VAL A 137 17.03 12.95 -4.61
C VAL A 137 16.09 11.78 -4.32
N MET A 138 15.94 10.89 -5.28
CA MET A 138 15.07 9.73 -5.20
C MET A 138 15.88 8.48 -4.93
N VAL A 139 15.42 7.65 -4.02
CA VAL A 139 16.03 6.35 -3.72
C VAL A 139 15.02 5.22 -3.83
N ALA A 140 15.50 4.01 -4.12
CA ALA A 140 14.71 2.80 -4.11
C ALA A 140 15.32 1.77 -3.15
N VAL A 141 14.46 1.00 -2.46
CA VAL A 141 14.86 -0.09 -1.56
C VAL A 141 14.07 -1.34 -1.93
N ASP A 142 14.75 -2.41 -2.29
CA ASP A 142 14.13 -3.68 -2.65
C ASP A 142 13.56 -4.39 -1.42
N TYR A 143 12.33 -4.95 -1.54
CA TYR A 143 11.66 -5.69 -0.47
C TYR A 143 11.15 -7.07 -0.88
N ALA A 144 11.46 -7.53 -2.09
CA ALA A 144 11.17 -8.93 -2.45
C ALA A 144 11.89 -9.88 -1.47
N PRO A 145 11.27 -11.01 -1.07
CA PRO A 145 11.90 -11.92 -0.12
C PRO A 145 13.25 -12.44 -0.62
N ASP A 146 14.15 -12.70 0.30
CA ASP A 146 15.40 -13.42 0.01
C ASP A 146 15.11 -14.92 -0.20
N ASP A 147 14.37 -15.20 -1.27
CA ASP A 147 13.96 -16.52 -1.68
C ASP A 147 13.61 -16.56 -3.16
N PRO A 148 14.36 -17.32 -3.97
CA PRO A 148 14.11 -17.42 -5.41
C PRO A 148 12.73 -17.89 -5.81
N ALA A 149 12.04 -18.66 -4.94
CA ALA A 149 10.70 -19.20 -5.18
C ALA A 149 9.56 -18.29 -4.63
N TRP A 150 9.85 -17.05 -4.24
CA TRP A 150 8.89 -16.17 -3.60
C TRP A 150 7.62 -15.91 -4.42
N LEU A 151 7.73 -15.84 -5.75
CA LEU A 151 6.58 -15.67 -6.64
C LEU A 151 5.64 -16.87 -6.58
N ASP A 152 6.19 -18.09 -6.68
CA ASP A 152 5.42 -19.33 -6.63
C ASP A 152 4.77 -19.52 -5.26
N ARG A 153 5.49 -19.16 -4.18
CA ARG A 153 4.91 -19.18 -2.82
C ARG A 153 3.78 -18.16 -2.67
N ALA A 154 3.94 -16.95 -3.19
CA ALA A 154 2.87 -15.95 -3.13
C ALA A 154 1.60 -16.44 -3.84
N TRP A 155 1.73 -17.03 -5.04
CA TRP A 155 0.61 -17.63 -5.75
C TRP A 155 0.02 -18.84 -5.03
N SER A 156 0.86 -19.69 -4.43
CA SER A 156 0.42 -20.82 -3.61
C SER A 156 -0.39 -20.36 -2.39
N THR A 157 0.08 -19.33 -1.67
CA THR A 157 -0.66 -18.75 -0.53
C THR A 157 -1.98 -18.14 -0.98
N LEU A 158 -2.04 -17.46 -2.13
CA LEU A 158 -3.29 -16.92 -2.68
C LEU A 158 -4.28 -18.01 -3.09
N ALA A 159 -3.81 -19.18 -3.50
CA ALA A 159 -4.63 -20.34 -3.84
C ALA A 159 -5.11 -21.13 -2.61
N ASP A 160 -4.45 -21.00 -1.48
CA ASP A 160 -4.80 -21.65 -0.21
C ASP A 160 -5.70 -20.72 0.63
N HIS A 161 -7.00 -20.86 0.47
CA HIS A 161 -7.99 -19.99 1.11
C HIS A 161 -8.12 -20.21 2.64
N GLU A 162 -7.41 -21.15 3.23
CA GLU A 162 -7.31 -21.29 4.70
C GLU A 162 -6.21 -20.37 5.28
N ARG A 163 -5.21 -20.01 4.47
CA ARG A 163 -4.12 -19.11 4.84
C ARG A 163 -4.48 -17.66 4.60
N ALA A 164 -3.92 -16.81 5.45
CA ALA A 164 -4.02 -15.37 5.27
C ALA A 164 -3.01 -14.88 4.24
N TYR A 165 -3.44 -14.04 3.29
CA TYR A 165 -2.53 -13.30 2.43
C TYR A 165 -2.38 -11.86 2.92
N VAL A 166 -1.14 -11.51 3.28
CA VAL A 166 -0.71 -10.14 3.60
C VAL A 166 0.23 -9.68 2.50
N SER A 167 -0.02 -8.49 1.94
CA SER A 167 0.85 -7.90 0.92
C SER A 167 2.31 -7.88 1.39
N ARG A 168 3.22 -8.28 0.52
CA ARG A 168 4.64 -8.50 0.82
C ARG A 168 5.30 -7.31 1.50
N TYR A 169 4.96 -6.10 1.09
CA TYR A 169 5.54 -4.88 1.64
C TYR A 169 5.29 -4.70 3.15
N ALA A 170 4.24 -5.31 3.67
CA ALA A 170 3.79 -5.15 5.06
C ALA A 170 4.22 -6.28 6.00
N LEU A 171 4.84 -7.36 5.48
CA LEU A 171 5.27 -8.50 6.28
C LEU A 171 6.41 -8.16 7.25
N GLY A 172 7.29 -7.22 6.88
CA GLY A 172 8.45 -6.81 7.67
C GLY A 172 8.17 -5.66 8.64
N ARG A 173 9.24 -4.94 8.96
CA ARG A 173 9.16 -3.70 9.75
C ARG A 173 8.54 -2.56 8.94
N ASP A 174 8.03 -1.55 9.64
CA ASP A 174 7.50 -0.34 9.03
C ASP A 174 8.58 0.39 8.22
N TYR A 175 8.45 0.35 6.90
CA TYR A 175 9.40 0.94 5.95
C TYR A 175 9.45 2.46 6.02
N HIS A 176 8.36 3.13 6.40
CA HIS A 176 8.30 4.60 6.44
C HIS A 176 9.39 5.19 7.34
N LYS A 177 9.56 4.65 8.54
CA LYS A 177 10.58 5.11 9.49
C LYS A 177 11.97 4.70 9.07
N LEU A 178 12.11 3.47 8.57
CA LEU A 178 13.40 2.91 8.16
C LEU A 178 14.01 3.68 6.98
N VAL A 179 13.23 3.89 5.92
CA VAL A 179 13.70 4.61 4.72
C VAL A 179 14.02 6.07 5.05
N ARG A 180 13.14 6.75 5.82
CA ARG A 180 13.41 8.14 6.24
C ARG A 180 14.67 8.28 7.09
N ALA A 181 14.90 7.37 8.05
CA ALA A 181 16.11 7.40 8.87
C ALA A 181 17.39 7.20 8.04
N ARG A 182 17.35 6.31 7.04
CA ARG A 182 18.47 6.08 6.12
C ARG A 182 18.70 7.29 5.20
N LEU A 183 17.64 7.95 4.72
CA LEU A 183 17.74 9.20 3.96
C LEU A 183 18.31 10.34 4.81
N ALA A 184 17.90 10.46 6.06
CA ALA A 184 18.48 11.44 6.98
C ALA A 184 19.99 11.18 7.20
N ASN A 185 20.40 9.93 7.38
CA ASN A 185 21.81 9.57 7.47
C ASN A 185 22.59 9.94 6.20
N LEU A 186 21.99 9.68 5.01
CA LEU A 186 22.59 10.09 3.74
C LEU A 186 22.79 11.62 3.67
N ALA A 187 21.78 12.40 4.07
CA ALA A 187 21.87 13.86 4.10
C ALA A 187 22.90 14.36 5.11
N THR A 188 22.99 13.74 6.31
CA THR A 188 24.01 14.09 7.31
C THR A 188 25.41 13.84 6.78
N ARG A 189 25.66 12.69 6.15
CA ARG A 189 26.97 12.42 5.52
C ARG A 189 27.33 13.47 4.47
N LEU A 190 26.35 13.93 3.69
CA LEU A 190 26.57 14.97 2.72
C LEU A 190 26.85 16.32 3.40
N GLN A 191 26.14 16.66 4.48
CA GLN A 191 26.39 17.87 5.27
C GLN A 191 27.80 17.88 5.89
N ASP A 192 28.28 16.75 6.37
CA ASP A 192 29.63 16.60 6.92
C ASP A 192 30.71 16.90 5.88
N GLU A 193 30.42 16.64 4.61
CA GLU A 193 31.38 16.83 3.51
C GLU A 193 31.32 18.24 2.89
N ILE A 194 30.10 18.78 2.69
CA ILE A 194 29.90 20.03 1.93
C ILE A 194 29.44 21.22 2.78
N GLY A 195 29.18 20.99 4.06
CA GLY A 195 28.55 21.98 4.95
C GLY A 195 27.03 21.97 4.90
N ALA A 196 26.41 22.90 5.62
CA ALA A 196 24.97 22.98 5.79
C ALA A 196 24.24 23.28 4.47
N PHE A 197 23.15 22.57 4.22
CA PHE A 197 22.19 22.80 3.13
C PHE A 197 20.77 22.43 3.58
N GLY A 198 19.76 22.94 2.86
CA GLY A 198 18.36 22.62 3.14
C GLY A 198 17.96 21.24 2.61
N TRP A 199 17.31 20.42 3.47
CA TRP A 199 16.78 19.13 3.06
C TRP A 199 15.65 18.65 3.94
N ARG A 200 14.80 17.79 3.36
CA ARG A 200 13.77 17.05 4.09
C ARG A 200 13.50 15.69 3.47
N ALA A 201 13.48 14.64 4.32
CA ALA A 201 13.28 13.27 3.89
C ALA A 201 11.82 12.82 4.02
N PHE A 202 11.33 12.11 2.99
CA PHE A 202 9.98 11.57 2.91
C PHE A 202 10.00 10.10 2.47
N CYS A 203 8.95 9.38 2.84
CA CYS A 203 8.64 8.06 2.33
C CYS A 203 7.14 7.83 2.51
N ASP A 204 6.38 7.77 1.42
CA ASP A 204 4.95 7.46 1.29
C ASP A 204 3.99 8.40 2.05
N SER A 205 4.18 8.65 3.33
CA SER A 205 3.22 9.34 4.21
C SER A 205 3.09 10.86 4.00
N ALA A 206 3.81 11.45 3.05
CA ALA A 206 3.79 12.88 2.74
C ALA A 206 3.09 13.18 1.41
N PRO A 207 2.64 14.43 1.17
CA PRO A 207 2.07 14.83 -0.11
C PRO A 207 3.15 15.01 -1.20
N VAL A 208 3.82 13.93 -1.55
CA VAL A 208 4.89 13.85 -2.55
C VAL A 208 4.45 12.93 -3.69
N MET A 209 4.71 13.29 -4.94
CA MET A 209 4.45 12.45 -6.10
C MET A 209 5.64 11.53 -6.38
N GLU A 210 5.93 10.61 -5.43
CA GLU A 210 7.16 9.80 -5.41
C GLU A 210 7.38 9.00 -6.68
N VAL A 211 6.34 8.35 -7.23
CA VAL A 211 6.46 7.56 -8.47
C VAL A 211 6.85 8.45 -9.66
N GLU A 212 6.28 9.64 -9.76
CA GLU A 212 6.60 10.56 -10.85
C GLU A 212 8.02 11.12 -10.73
N LEU A 213 8.41 11.55 -9.54
CA LEU A 213 9.77 12.02 -9.27
C LEU A 213 10.81 10.91 -9.50
N ALA A 214 10.53 9.67 -9.05
CA ALA A 214 11.40 8.53 -9.27
C ALA A 214 11.56 8.17 -10.76
N ARG A 215 10.46 8.30 -11.55
CA ARG A 215 10.51 8.14 -13.00
C ARG A 215 11.41 9.20 -13.65
N ARG A 216 11.25 10.46 -13.27
CA ARG A 216 12.06 11.59 -13.76
C ARG A 216 13.54 11.45 -13.35
N ALA A 217 13.80 10.90 -12.15
CA ALA A 217 15.14 10.61 -11.65
C ALA A 217 15.78 9.36 -12.27
N GLY A 218 15.15 8.71 -13.26
CA GLY A 218 15.73 7.56 -13.94
C GLY A 218 15.71 6.24 -13.15
N LEU A 219 14.97 6.15 -12.02
CA LEU A 219 14.90 4.92 -11.23
C LEU A 219 14.08 3.82 -11.91
N GLY A 220 13.30 4.18 -12.92
CA GLY A 220 12.44 3.28 -13.66
C GLY A 220 11.35 4.04 -14.41
N TRP A 221 10.30 3.31 -14.81
CA TRP A 221 9.13 3.89 -15.48
C TRP A 221 7.86 3.60 -14.68
N ARG A 222 6.83 4.38 -14.90
CA ARG A 222 5.51 4.10 -14.34
C ARG A 222 4.87 2.94 -15.08
N GLY A 223 4.59 1.83 -14.38
CA GLY A 223 3.88 0.69 -14.94
C GLY A 223 2.39 0.97 -15.18
N LYS A 224 1.73 0.15 -16.03
CA LYS A 224 0.26 0.26 -16.24
C LYS A 224 -0.55 0.03 -14.97
N HIS A 225 0.02 -0.64 -13.96
CA HIS A 225 -0.53 -0.78 -12.59
C HIS A 225 -0.24 0.42 -11.68
N THR A 226 0.30 1.51 -12.21
CA THR A 226 0.62 2.78 -11.56
C THR A 226 1.83 2.80 -10.62
N LEU A 227 2.45 1.65 -10.35
CA LEU A 227 3.67 1.56 -9.54
C LEU A 227 4.93 1.81 -10.38
N LEU A 228 6.03 2.16 -9.70
CA LEU A 228 7.35 2.25 -10.33
C LEU A 228 7.83 0.84 -10.74
N LEU A 229 8.33 0.70 -11.95
CA LEU A 229 8.98 -0.50 -12.49
C LEU A 229 10.42 -0.19 -12.86
N ALA A 230 11.33 -1.09 -12.53
CA ALA A 230 12.72 -1.00 -12.95
C ALA A 230 13.13 -2.27 -13.70
N ARG A 231 14.03 -2.11 -14.68
CA ARG A 231 14.49 -3.22 -15.53
C ARG A 231 15.13 -4.34 -14.71
N ASN A 232 15.94 -3.99 -13.71
CA ASN A 232 16.71 -4.92 -12.89
C ASN A 232 16.21 -4.98 -11.44
N GLY A 233 14.90 -4.80 -11.20
CA GLY A 233 14.37 -4.76 -9.84
C GLY A 233 12.85 -4.93 -9.76
N GLY A 234 12.17 -4.99 -10.91
CA GLY A 234 10.70 -5.08 -10.92
C GLY A 234 10.03 -3.90 -10.21
N SER A 235 8.93 -4.18 -9.53
CA SER A 235 8.17 -3.18 -8.76
C SER A 235 8.14 -3.46 -7.25
N MET A 236 8.85 -4.48 -6.75
CA MET A 236 8.94 -4.79 -5.32
C MET A 236 9.92 -3.85 -4.62
N ARG A 237 9.63 -2.53 -4.68
CA ARG A 237 10.50 -1.46 -4.20
C ARG A 237 9.74 -0.41 -3.42
N PHE A 238 10.29 -0.03 -2.27
CA PHE A 238 9.93 1.21 -1.61
C PHE A 238 10.65 2.38 -2.26
N ILE A 239 10.01 3.53 -2.28
CA ILE A 239 10.57 4.78 -2.78
C ILE A 239 10.80 5.70 -1.59
N GLY A 240 11.94 6.38 -1.58
CA GLY A 240 12.20 7.46 -0.64
C GLY A 240 12.61 8.72 -1.40
N THR A 241 12.26 9.87 -0.84
CA THR A 241 12.50 11.18 -1.44
C THR A 241 13.24 12.07 -0.46
N LEU A 242 14.30 12.71 -0.91
CA LEU A 242 14.97 13.79 -0.19
C LEU A 242 14.83 15.08 -1.02
N TYR A 243 13.99 16.02 -0.57
CA TYR A 243 13.94 17.36 -1.15
C TYR A 243 15.13 18.17 -0.68
N THR A 244 15.73 18.95 -1.57
CA THR A 244 16.92 19.75 -1.26
C THR A 244 17.01 21.03 -2.11
N ASP A 245 17.70 22.03 -1.57
CA ASP A 245 18.09 23.26 -2.25
C ASP A 245 19.43 23.16 -2.99
N LEU A 246 20.08 21.98 -2.94
CA LEU A 246 21.34 21.77 -3.66
C LEU A 246 21.08 21.65 -5.18
N PRO A 247 21.87 22.36 -6.02
CA PRO A 247 21.76 22.29 -7.48
C PRO A 247 22.48 21.02 -8.04
N LEU A 248 22.06 19.85 -7.59
CA LEU A 248 22.61 18.57 -8.05
C LEU A 248 22.34 18.35 -9.55
N PRO A 249 23.22 17.68 -10.28
CA PRO A 249 23.00 17.31 -11.66
C PRO A 249 21.80 16.37 -11.78
N LEU A 250 21.00 16.56 -12.83
CA LEU A 250 19.80 15.74 -13.08
C LEU A 250 20.16 14.44 -13.78
N ASP A 251 19.49 13.37 -13.39
CA ASP A 251 19.48 12.12 -14.13
C ASP A 251 18.42 12.14 -15.22
N ALA A 252 18.59 11.34 -16.27
CA ALA A 252 17.64 11.23 -17.35
C ALA A 252 16.59 10.15 -17.06
N PRO A 253 15.29 10.38 -17.41
CA PRO A 253 14.29 9.33 -17.36
C PRO A 253 14.66 8.14 -18.25
N VAL A 254 14.17 6.95 -17.89
CA VAL A 254 14.29 5.74 -18.69
C VAL A 254 13.02 5.50 -19.53
N ASP A 255 13.16 4.81 -20.64
CA ASP A 255 12.03 4.48 -21.53
C ASP A 255 11.04 3.53 -20.85
N GLU A 256 9.78 3.64 -21.24
CA GLU A 256 8.70 2.75 -20.82
C GLU A 256 8.77 1.39 -21.53
N HIS A 257 8.61 0.31 -20.76
CA HIS A 257 8.69 -1.05 -21.29
C HIS A 257 7.43 -1.91 -21.08
N CYS A 258 6.29 -1.32 -20.75
CA CYS A 258 5.02 -2.05 -20.64
C CYS A 258 4.45 -2.48 -22.02
N GLY A 259 4.75 -1.75 -23.09
CA GLY A 259 4.34 -2.08 -24.45
C GLY A 259 2.85 -2.48 -24.55
N ARG A 260 2.55 -3.61 -25.20
CA ARG A 260 1.18 -4.15 -25.35
C ARG A 260 0.74 -5.05 -24.19
N CYS A 261 1.57 -5.28 -23.18
CA CYS A 261 1.25 -6.15 -22.06
C CYS A 261 0.06 -5.60 -21.24
N THR A 262 -0.87 -6.47 -20.85
CA THR A 262 -2.04 -6.16 -20.01
C THR A 262 -2.16 -7.08 -18.78
N ALA A 263 -1.13 -7.86 -18.46
CA ALA A 263 -1.15 -8.88 -17.42
C ALA A 263 -1.66 -8.38 -16.06
N CYS A 264 -1.18 -7.21 -15.61
CA CYS A 264 -1.62 -6.62 -14.35
C CYS A 264 -3.10 -6.19 -14.35
N MET A 265 -3.64 -5.79 -15.50
CA MET A 265 -5.05 -5.41 -15.63
C MET A 265 -5.94 -6.65 -15.59
N THR A 266 -5.54 -7.71 -16.29
CA THR A 266 -6.27 -9.00 -16.35
C THR A 266 -6.23 -9.72 -15.00
N ALA A 267 -5.11 -9.66 -14.28
CA ALA A 267 -4.94 -10.33 -12.99
C ALA A 267 -5.64 -9.62 -11.83
N CYS A 268 -6.04 -8.35 -11.98
CA CYS A 268 -6.69 -7.60 -10.91
C CYS A 268 -8.07 -8.19 -10.58
N PRO A 269 -8.29 -8.79 -9.39
CA PRO A 269 -9.53 -9.51 -9.09
C PRO A 269 -10.77 -8.63 -9.12
N THR A 270 -10.61 -7.34 -8.78
CA THR A 270 -11.69 -6.35 -8.73
C THR A 270 -11.68 -5.39 -9.93
N GLN A 271 -10.80 -5.62 -10.90
CA GLN A 271 -10.64 -4.77 -12.08
C GLN A 271 -10.44 -3.27 -11.72
N ALA A 272 -9.65 -3.02 -10.68
CA ALA A 272 -9.36 -1.68 -10.20
C ALA A 272 -8.50 -0.86 -11.17
N ILE A 273 -7.68 -1.53 -12.01
CA ILE A 273 -6.89 -0.88 -13.06
C ILE A 273 -7.81 -0.71 -14.29
N VAL A 274 -8.54 0.40 -14.31
CA VAL A 274 -9.64 0.66 -15.27
C VAL A 274 -9.15 0.99 -16.68
N ALA A 275 -7.90 1.41 -16.82
CA ALA A 275 -7.19 1.64 -18.06
C ALA A 275 -5.68 1.60 -17.80
N PRO A 276 -4.81 1.45 -18.80
CA PRO A 276 -3.38 1.62 -18.61
C PRO A 276 -3.05 2.91 -17.86
N TYR A 277 -2.23 2.80 -16.81
CA TYR A 277 -1.80 3.92 -15.96
C TYR A 277 -2.91 4.61 -15.16
N ARG A 278 -4.09 3.98 -15.04
CA ARG A 278 -5.25 4.55 -14.36
C ARG A 278 -5.90 3.55 -13.41
N LEU A 279 -5.88 3.87 -12.12
CA LEU A 279 -6.44 3.08 -11.04
C LEU A 279 -7.67 3.78 -10.44
N ASP A 280 -8.78 3.07 -10.27
CA ASP A 280 -9.85 3.47 -9.37
C ASP A 280 -9.60 2.84 -8.00
N ALA A 281 -9.15 3.65 -7.03
CA ALA A 281 -8.81 3.14 -5.70
C ALA A 281 -10.01 2.50 -4.98
N ARG A 282 -11.24 2.98 -5.22
CA ARG A 282 -12.47 2.44 -4.60
C ARG A 282 -12.68 0.95 -4.88
N ARG A 283 -12.08 0.44 -5.96
CA ARG A 283 -12.12 -0.96 -6.37
C ARG A 283 -10.88 -1.74 -5.94
N CYS A 284 -9.79 -1.05 -5.57
CA CYS A 284 -8.51 -1.70 -5.25
C CYS A 284 -8.56 -2.42 -3.91
N ILE A 285 -8.20 -3.70 -3.87
CA ILE A 285 -8.19 -4.49 -2.62
C ILE A 285 -7.26 -3.86 -1.58
N ALA A 286 -6.13 -3.26 -1.99
CA ALA A 286 -5.27 -2.54 -1.06
C ALA A 286 -6.01 -1.37 -0.40
N TYR A 287 -6.78 -0.58 -1.16
CA TYR A 287 -7.63 0.47 -0.60
C TYR A 287 -8.72 -0.11 0.32
N LEU A 288 -9.45 -1.15 -0.14
CA LEU A 288 -10.56 -1.75 0.61
C LEU A 288 -10.12 -2.31 1.96
N THR A 289 -8.91 -2.87 2.03
CA THR A 289 -8.38 -3.50 3.25
C THR A 289 -7.58 -2.55 4.14
N ILE A 290 -7.11 -1.40 3.63
CA ILE A 290 -6.21 -0.51 4.35
C ILE A 290 -6.83 0.87 4.59
N GLU A 291 -7.38 1.52 3.55
CA GLU A 291 -7.82 2.92 3.62
C GLU A 291 -9.31 3.06 3.95
N LEU A 292 -10.16 2.19 3.41
CA LEU A 292 -11.59 2.18 3.66
C LEU A 292 -11.88 1.99 5.15
N LYS A 293 -12.58 2.94 5.77
CA LYS A 293 -12.90 2.91 7.20
C LYS A 293 -14.18 2.12 7.49
N GLY A 294 -15.16 2.17 6.59
CA GLY A 294 -16.46 1.53 6.73
C GLY A 294 -16.49 0.06 6.31
N ALA A 295 -17.70 -0.44 6.08
CA ALA A 295 -17.94 -1.79 5.60
C ALA A 295 -17.40 -1.99 4.18
N ILE A 296 -16.80 -3.15 3.92
CA ILE A 296 -16.40 -3.53 2.56
C ILE A 296 -17.65 -3.78 1.73
N PRO A 297 -17.81 -3.15 0.55
CA PRO A 297 -18.98 -3.37 -0.31
C PRO A 297 -19.13 -4.84 -0.70
N LEU A 298 -20.37 -5.33 -0.70
CA LEU A 298 -20.68 -6.75 -0.96
C LEU A 298 -20.11 -7.26 -2.28
N GLU A 299 -20.12 -6.41 -3.31
CA GLU A 299 -19.65 -6.72 -4.66
C GLU A 299 -18.15 -7.08 -4.75
N PHE A 300 -17.35 -6.66 -3.76
CA PHE A 300 -15.91 -6.94 -3.74
C PHE A 300 -15.51 -8.08 -2.81
N ARG A 301 -16.38 -8.48 -1.86
CA ARG A 301 -16.00 -9.43 -0.80
C ARG A 301 -15.53 -10.77 -1.33
N GLU A 302 -16.19 -11.30 -2.36
CA GLU A 302 -15.79 -12.58 -2.98
C GLU A 302 -14.44 -12.44 -3.70
N ALA A 303 -14.26 -11.38 -4.48
CA ALA A 303 -13.03 -11.11 -5.23
C ALA A 303 -11.81 -10.84 -4.33
N ILE A 304 -12.00 -10.42 -3.08
CA ILE A 304 -10.91 -10.24 -2.10
C ILE A 304 -10.24 -11.59 -1.78
N GLY A 305 -11.00 -12.69 -1.78
CA GLY A 305 -10.44 -13.99 -1.44
C GLY A 305 -9.88 -14.02 -0.03
N ASN A 306 -8.64 -14.47 0.12
CA ASN A 306 -7.90 -14.55 1.41
C ASN A 306 -7.00 -13.34 1.71
N ARG A 307 -7.11 -12.24 0.95
CA ARG A 307 -6.30 -11.03 1.12
C ARG A 307 -6.82 -10.20 2.28
N ILE A 308 -6.11 -10.22 3.39
CA ILE A 308 -6.53 -9.53 4.63
C ILE A 308 -5.89 -8.16 4.83
N TYR A 309 -4.77 -7.88 4.13
CA TYR A 309 -4.08 -6.59 4.18
C TYR A 309 -3.29 -6.34 2.89
N GLY A 310 -3.71 -5.35 2.10
CA GLY A 310 -3.08 -5.07 0.81
C GLY A 310 -3.39 -6.13 -0.24
N CYS A 311 -2.69 -6.03 -1.38
CA CYS A 311 -2.85 -6.91 -2.53
C CYS A 311 -1.66 -6.76 -3.46
N ASP A 312 -1.10 -7.87 -3.91
CA ASP A 312 0.07 -7.88 -4.81
C ASP A 312 -0.23 -8.44 -6.20
N ASP A 313 -1.48 -8.81 -6.52
CA ASP A 313 -1.84 -9.52 -7.76
C ASP A 313 -1.30 -8.84 -9.02
N CYS A 314 -1.41 -7.51 -9.12
CA CYS A 314 -0.91 -6.75 -10.26
C CYS A 314 0.62 -6.76 -10.35
N GLN A 315 1.32 -6.90 -9.21
CA GLN A 315 2.76 -7.04 -9.13
C GLN A 315 3.19 -8.48 -9.43
N LEU A 316 2.52 -9.47 -8.82
CA LEU A 316 2.82 -10.90 -9.03
C LEU A 316 2.64 -11.31 -10.50
N ALA A 317 1.60 -10.79 -11.17
CA ALA A 317 1.35 -11.04 -12.59
C ALA A 317 2.27 -10.28 -13.54
N CYS A 318 3.04 -9.30 -13.04
CA CYS A 318 3.89 -8.47 -13.87
C CYS A 318 5.13 -9.25 -14.34
N PRO A 319 5.37 -9.41 -15.65
CA PRO A 319 6.54 -10.16 -16.14
C PRO A 319 7.89 -9.58 -15.70
N TRP A 320 7.93 -8.31 -15.35
CA TRP A 320 9.14 -7.64 -14.86
C TRP A 320 9.52 -8.08 -13.45
N ASN A 321 8.56 -8.57 -12.64
CA ASN A 321 8.85 -9.01 -11.27
C ASN A 321 9.56 -10.38 -11.19
N LYS A 322 9.66 -11.13 -12.28
CA LYS A 322 10.61 -12.27 -12.36
C LYS A 322 12.08 -11.83 -12.25
N TYR A 323 12.35 -10.54 -12.46
CA TYR A 323 13.68 -9.93 -12.30
C TYR A 323 13.76 -9.05 -11.04
N ALA A 324 12.79 -9.15 -10.12
CA ALA A 324 12.82 -8.42 -8.87
C ALA A 324 14.10 -8.76 -8.10
N ALA A 325 14.82 -7.73 -7.68
CA ALA A 325 15.96 -7.91 -6.82
C ALA A 325 15.51 -8.28 -5.41
N LEU A 326 16.20 -9.21 -4.78
CA LEU A 326 15.91 -9.66 -3.42
C LEU A 326 16.28 -8.58 -2.41
N ALA A 327 15.53 -8.52 -1.30
CA ALA A 327 15.77 -7.56 -0.24
C ALA A 327 17.15 -7.80 0.41
N SER A 328 17.98 -6.76 0.42
CA SER A 328 19.28 -6.78 1.11
C SER A 328 19.15 -6.48 2.61
N LEU A 329 18.01 -5.92 3.04
CA LEU A 329 17.79 -5.49 4.42
C LEU A 329 16.97 -6.55 5.18
N PRO A 330 17.50 -7.09 6.30
CA PRO A 330 16.80 -8.09 7.10
C PRO A 330 15.50 -7.54 7.76
N ASP A 331 15.37 -6.20 7.83
CA ASP A 331 14.18 -5.53 8.32
C ASP A 331 12.90 -5.91 7.55
N PHE A 332 13.02 -6.37 6.30
CA PHE A 332 11.89 -6.75 5.46
C PHE A 332 11.58 -8.25 5.47
N ALA A 333 12.28 -9.04 6.28
CA ALA A 333 11.90 -10.43 6.54
C ALA A 333 10.51 -10.51 7.20
N ALA A 334 9.76 -11.58 6.90
CA ALA A 334 8.43 -11.79 7.47
C ALA A 334 8.51 -11.89 9.00
N ARG A 335 7.64 -11.14 9.68
CA ARG A 335 7.51 -11.13 11.15
C ARG A 335 6.25 -11.89 11.54
N GLN A 336 6.24 -12.45 12.77
CA GLN A 336 5.07 -13.13 13.35
C GLN A 336 4.52 -14.28 12.49
N ARG A 337 5.34 -14.83 11.58
CA ARG A 337 4.93 -15.87 10.63
C ARG A 337 3.73 -15.48 9.75
N LEU A 338 3.59 -14.18 9.45
CA LEU A 338 2.46 -13.63 8.68
C LEU A 338 2.37 -14.18 7.25
N ASP A 339 3.40 -14.82 6.75
CA ASP A 339 3.48 -15.50 5.46
C ASP A 339 3.03 -16.97 5.49
N GLU A 340 2.75 -17.52 6.70
CA GLU A 340 2.39 -18.93 6.91
C GLU A 340 1.12 -19.14 7.74
N VAL A 341 0.60 -18.10 8.39
CA VAL A 341 -0.44 -18.18 9.41
C VAL A 341 -1.83 -18.42 8.79
N THR A 342 -2.69 -19.14 9.51
CA THR A 342 -4.08 -19.39 9.09
C THR A 342 -4.99 -18.20 9.43
N LEU A 343 -6.09 -18.08 8.68
CA LEU A 343 -7.13 -17.07 8.95
C LEU A 343 -7.73 -17.25 10.35
N VAL A 344 -7.99 -18.50 10.76
CA VAL A 344 -8.57 -18.82 12.07
C VAL A 344 -7.65 -18.37 13.22
N GLU A 345 -6.34 -18.63 13.11
CA GLU A 345 -5.37 -18.19 14.11
C GLU A 345 -5.36 -16.66 14.25
N LEU A 346 -5.33 -15.93 13.15
CA LEU A 346 -5.31 -14.46 13.16
C LEU A 346 -6.62 -13.86 13.67
N PHE A 347 -7.74 -14.50 13.37
CA PHE A 347 -9.06 -14.03 13.79
C PHE A 347 -9.27 -14.17 15.30
N ALA A 348 -8.56 -15.11 15.95
CA ALA A 348 -8.60 -15.31 17.40
C ALA A 348 -7.80 -14.27 18.19
N TRP A 349 -6.96 -13.45 17.55
CA TRP A 349 -6.16 -12.45 18.26
C TRP A 349 -7.04 -11.41 18.96
N SER A 350 -6.72 -11.14 20.22
CA SER A 350 -7.30 -10.01 20.96
C SER A 350 -6.68 -8.69 20.50
N GLN A 351 -7.34 -7.57 20.84
CA GLN A 351 -6.80 -6.24 20.59
C GLN A 351 -5.37 -6.07 21.16
N ALA A 352 -5.13 -6.51 22.40
CA ALA A 352 -3.82 -6.42 23.02
C ALA A 352 -2.74 -7.24 22.26
N GLN A 353 -3.11 -8.42 21.76
CA GLN A 353 -2.21 -9.23 20.93
C GLN A 353 -1.93 -8.56 19.58
N PHE A 354 -2.96 -8.00 18.92
CA PHE A 354 -2.80 -7.24 17.70
C PHE A 354 -1.84 -6.05 17.88
N GLU A 355 -2.05 -5.24 18.91
CA GLU A 355 -1.25 -4.04 19.18
C GLU A 355 0.22 -4.39 19.47
N SER A 356 0.44 -5.41 20.31
CA SER A 356 1.79 -5.87 20.69
C SER A 356 2.53 -6.52 19.51
N ARG A 357 1.87 -7.41 18.76
CA ARG A 357 2.50 -8.12 17.63
C ARG A 357 2.81 -7.21 16.46
N PHE A 358 1.98 -6.18 16.23
CA PHE A 358 2.18 -5.21 15.15
C PHE A 358 2.91 -3.93 15.57
N GLU A 359 3.55 -3.94 16.75
CA GLU A 359 4.47 -2.85 17.09
C GLU A 359 5.59 -2.73 16.05
N GLY A 360 5.76 -1.52 15.49
CA GLY A 360 6.73 -1.27 14.40
C GLY A 360 6.39 -1.94 13.07
N SER A 361 5.12 -2.27 12.82
CA SER A 361 4.59 -2.72 11.54
C SER A 361 3.63 -1.69 10.95
N ALA A 362 3.61 -1.58 9.61
CA ALA A 362 2.64 -0.76 8.88
C ALA A 362 1.18 -1.22 9.10
N ILE A 363 0.97 -2.50 9.43
CA ILE A 363 -0.37 -3.07 9.67
C ILE A 363 -1.06 -2.44 10.87
N ARG A 364 -0.32 -2.02 11.90
CA ARG A 364 -0.88 -1.46 13.13
C ARG A 364 -1.84 -0.30 12.89
N ARG A 365 -1.63 0.49 11.83
CA ARG A 365 -2.40 1.71 11.54
C ARG A 365 -3.88 1.45 11.21
N ILE A 366 -4.24 0.25 10.76
CA ILE A 366 -5.66 -0.04 10.46
C ILE A 366 -6.48 -0.31 11.71
N GLY A 367 -5.85 -0.64 12.84
CA GLY A 367 -6.52 -1.02 14.09
C GLY A 367 -7.13 -2.43 14.04
N HIS A 368 -7.41 -2.97 15.24
CA HIS A 368 -7.92 -4.32 15.40
C HIS A 368 -9.30 -4.54 14.75
N GLU A 369 -10.17 -3.54 14.80
CA GLU A 369 -11.51 -3.62 14.21
C GLU A 369 -11.48 -3.89 12.70
N ARG A 370 -10.71 -3.10 11.93
CA ARG A 370 -10.59 -3.30 10.48
C ARG A 370 -9.80 -4.57 10.13
N TRP A 371 -8.86 -4.97 10.99
CA TRP A 371 -8.17 -6.26 10.89
C TRP A 371 -9.17 -7.41 10.95
N LEU A 372 -10.05 -7.43 11.96
CA LEU A 372 -11.10 -8.46 12.09
C LEU A 372 -12.09 -8.41 10.94
N ARG A 373 -12.52 -7.19 10.52
CA ARG A 373 -13.38 -6.99 9.33
C ARG A 373 -12.81 -7.69 8.10
N ASN A 374 -11.53 -7.47 7.81
CA ASN A 374 -10.86 -8.03 6.65
C ASN A 374 -10.77 -9.57 6.72
N ILE A 375 -10.43 -10.11 7.91
CA ILE A 375 -10.33 -11.54 8.12
C ILE A 375 -11.72 -12.20 8.04
N ALA A 376 -12.77 -11.56 8.54
CA ALA A 376 -14.13 -12.07 8.41
C ALA A 376 -14.53 -12.25 6.93
N VAL A 377 -14.17 -11.31 6.04
CA VAL A 377 -14.37 -11.47 4.59
C VAL A 377 -13.57 -12.66 4.06
N ALA A 378 -12.31 -12.78 4.45
CA ALA A 378 -11.47 -13.90 4.01
C ALA A 378 -12.00 -15.27 4.49
N LEU A 379 -12.45 -15.36 5.75
CA LEU A 379 -13.09 -16.55 6.30
C LEU A 379 -14.38 -16.91 5.54
N GLY A 380 -15.17 -15.92 5.11
CA GLY A 380 -16.35 -16.16 4.26
C GLY A 380 -16.02 -16.70 2.87
N ASN A 381 -14.79 -16.56 2.42
CA ASN A 381 -14.26 -17.11 1.17
C ASN A 381 -13.46 -18.41 1.36
N ALA A 382 -13.19 -18.81 2.61
CA ALA A 382 -12.50 -20.06 2.93
C ALA A 382 -13.38 -21.29 2.69
N PRO A 383 -12.81 -22.50 2.54
CA PRO A 383 -13.58 -23.74 2.58
C PRO A 383 -14.37 -23.86 3.89
N SER A 384 -15.59 -24.38 3.80
CA SER A 384 -16.40 -24.63 5.01
C SER A 384 -15.78 -25.74 5.84
N SER A 385 -15.47 -25.44 7.11
CA SER A 385 -15.02 -26.39 8.11
C SER A 385 -15.59 -26.03 9.49
N ASP A 386 -15.59 -26.97 10.41
CA ASP A 386 -16.06 -26.73 11.78
C ASP A 386 -15.22 -25.64 12.46
N GLU A 387 -13.92 -25.56 12.17
CA GLU A 387 -13.01 -24.58 12.72
C GLU A 387 -13.33 -23.17 12.20
N VAL A 388 -13.58 -23.02 10.89
CA VAL A 388 -13.99 -21.74 10.27
C VAL A 388 -15.31 -21.26 10.88
N ILE A 389 -16.31 -22.17 10.96
CA ILE A 389 -17.61 -21.85 11.55
C ILE A 389 -17.49 -21.48 13.03
N ALA A 390 -16.71 -22.21 13.80
CA ALA A 390 -16.48 -21.93 15.23
C ALA A 390 -15.77 -20.56 15.41
N ALA A 391 -14.78 -20.25 14.58
CA ALA A 391 -14.10 -18.96 14.60
C ALA A 391 -15.07 -17.81 14.31
N LEU A 392 -15.88 -17.91 13.25
CA LEU A 392 -16.92 -16.91 12.93
C LEU A 392 -17.94 -16.76 14.06
N ARG A 393 -18.41 -17.89 14.64
CA ARG A 393 -19.38 -17.90 15.76
C ARG A 393 -18.83 -17.22 17.02
N SER A 394 -17.51 -17.29 17.25
CA SER A 394 -16.87 -16.64 18.41
C SER A 394 -17.01 -15.12 18.40
N ARG A 395 -17.29 -14.53 17.25
CA ARG A 395 -17.45 -13.08 17.03
C ARG A 395 -18.79 -12.70 16.42
N GLU A 396 -19.78 -13.59 16.48
CA GLU A 396 -21.12 -13.35 15.98
C GLU A 396 -21.80 -12.12 16.60
N HIS A 397 -21.49 -11.87 17.89
CA HIS A 397 -21.96 -10.71 18.65
C HIS A 397 -20.79 -9.78 19.04
N ASP A 398 -19.85 -9.57 18.12
CA ASP A 398 -18.74 -8.63 18.35
C ASP A 398 -19.27 -7.24 18.70
N ALA A 399 -18.60 -6.54 19.60
CA ALA A 399 -18.99 -5.21 20.04
C ALA A 399 -18.96 -4.18 18.88
N SER A 400 -18.18 -4.43 17.82
CA SER A 400 -18.17 -3.63 16.60
C SER A 400 -19.30 -4.09 15.66
N PRO A 401 -20.29 -3.23 15.36
CA PRO A 401 -21.34 -3.55 14.38
C PRO A 401 -20.76 -3.88 12.99
N MET A 402 -19.63 -3.25 12.64
CA MET A 402 -18.95 -3.52 11.39
C MET A 402 -18.39 -4.94 11.35
N VAL A 403 -17.74 -5.40 12.41
CA VAL A 403 -17.22 -6.78 12.49
C VAL A 403 -18.38 -7.78 12.47
N ALA A 404 -19.42 -7.54 13.29
CA ALA A 404 -20.59 -8.42 13.36
C ALA A 404 -21.30 -8.57 11.99
N GLU A 405 -21.43 -7.47 11.23
CA GLU A 405 -22.01 -7.50 9.87
C GLU A 405 -21.20 -8.38 8.92
N HIS A 406 -19.87 -8.26 8.94
CA HIS A 406 -19.00 -9.06 8.08
C HIS A 406 -18.98 -10.52 8.49
N VAL A 407 -19.06 -10.80 9.79
CA VAL A 407 -19.24 -12.17 10.33
C VAL A 407 -20.57 -12.77 9.89
N ALA A 408 -21.66 -11.99 9.95
CA ALA A 408 -22.97 -12.44 9.47
C ALA A 408 -22.94 -12.80 7.98
N TRP A 409 -22.32 -11.95 7.16
CA TRP A 409 -22.11 -12.26 5.74
C TRP A 409 -21.28 -13.54 5.54
N ALA A 410 -20.19 -13.70 6.30
CA ALA A 410 -19.33 -14.88 6.19
C ALA A 410 -20.09 -16.17 6.58
N LEU A 411 -20.85 -16.14 7.70
CA LEU A 411 -21.69 -17.27 8.12
C LEU A 411 -22.74 -17.62 7.07
N ALA A 412 -23.37 -16.63 6.46
CA ALA A 412 -24.35 -16.85 5.38
C ALA A 412 -23.72 -17.54 4.15
N ARG A 413 -22.47 -17.20 3.81
CA ARG A 413 -21.69 -17.88 2.75
C ARG A 413 -21.50 -19.38 3.03
N HIS A 414 -21.42 -19.77 4.30
CA HIS A 414 -21.31 -21.18 4.75
C HIS A 414 -22.67 -21.84 5.03
N GLY A 415 -23.79 -21.22 4.64
CA GLY A 415 -25.13 -21.75 4.86
C GLY A 415 -25.65 -21.61 6.29
N HIS A 416 -25.07 -20.76 7.11
CA HIS A 416 -25.46 -20.49 8.50
C HIS A 416 -26.10 -19.11 8.64
N THR A 417 -27.11 -18.99 9.52
CA THR A 417 -27.72 -17.72 9.91
C THR A 417 -27.22 -17.30 11.30
N MET A 418 -27.29 -15.99 11.60
CA MET A 418 -27.00 -15.44 12.93
C MET A 418 -27.95 -16.07 13.98
N ARG A 419 -27.41 -16.37 15.15
CA ARG A 419 -28.20 -16.82 16.29
C ARG A 419 -28.88 -15.60 16.92
N HIS A 420 -30.20 -15.59 16.96
CA HIS A 420 -30.93 -14.61 17.77
C HIS A 420 -30.75 -14.94 19.24
N GLU A 421 -30.18 -14.05 20.03
CA GLU A 421 -30.25 -14.17 21.49
C GLU A 421 -31.74 -14.14 21.86
N ARG A 422 -32.25 -15.26 22.39
CA ARG A 422 -33.54 -15.23 23.08
C ARG A 422 -33.30 -14.41 24.36
N LYS A 423 -33.82 -13.19 24.41
CA LYS A 423 -33.93 -12.46 25.67
C LYS A 423 -34.71 -13.37 26.65
N ALA A 424 -34.00 -13.86 27.66
CA ALA A 424 -34.62 -14.58 28.80
C ALA A 424 -35.35 -13.58 29.69
#